data_5ecca2819d91f2bcf7d86448eb0cb923
#
_entry.id   5ecca2819d91f2bcf7d86448eb0cb923
#
_cell.length_a   1.000
_cell.length_b   1.000
_cell.length_c   1.000
_cell.angle_alpha   90.00
_cell.angle_beta   90.00
_cell.angle_gamma   90.00
#
_symmetry.space_group_name_H-M   'P 1'
#
loop_
_entity.id
_entity.type
_entity.pdbx_description
1 polymer ?
#
loop_
_entity_poly.entity_id
_entity_poly.type
_entity_poly.pdbx_seq_one_letter_code
_entity_poly.pdbx_strand_id
1 'polypeptide(L)'
;MKMNNPVLILGAGISGLGAAYKLSCNGQQTVVLEKDTTYGGLCGNFTIDGFRFDRFVHFSFAKDEQVNRIFMDGAGEVFRHVPNAYNLYQGIWIKHPAQNNLYPLSQKMKDAVVRDFLSRPTDIDSSQIQNYDQWLRLQFGHFFAEHFPIPYTKKYWMTEAKDLETRWMGSREGSRLYQPSVEEVIQGCNTSETPVTYYSKEMRYPRKGGFKQFLSALVENQDIRYNQQVISIDVENRLLRTSKGDEYQFDRLISSLPLPEVIKMLKNVPVDVCNAVARLHCTCGYQISVGLKTKNIPPYLWWYIYDEDILPARVYSPSLKSPDNVPEGCSSLQMEVYCNRNEYTREELLARSVGKLVSLNILKQEDILFTDIRFEPYANVIFDHNIYEARKTVRDYLFSLGIETIGRFGKWGYLWSDQSLMGGLKVEM
;
A
#
# COMPACT_ATOMS: atom_id res chain seq x y z
N MET A 1 -16.28 -27.67 22.39
CA MET A 1 -17.11 -28.39 21.38
C MET A 1 -16.18 -28.77 20.22
N LYS A 2 -16.22 -30.02 19.71
CA LYS A 2 -15.57 -30.36 18.46
C LYS A 2 -16.28 -29.61 17.36
N MET A 3 -15.56 -28.77 16.61
CA MET A 3 -16.12 -28.13 15.40
C MET A 3 -16.38 -29.22 14.35
N ASN A 4 -17.59 -29.31 13.85
CA ASN A 4 -17.95 -30.29 12.82
C ASN A 4 -17.65 -29.77 11.41
N ASN A 5 -17.54 -28.44 11.26
CA ASN A 5 -17.24 -27.77 10.00
C ASN A 5 -15.87 -27.08 10.07
N PRO A 6 -15.18 -26.90 8.92
CA PRO A 6 -13.91 -26.19 8.88
C PRO A 6 -14.09 -24.72 9.26
N VAL A 7 -13.00 -24.09 9.73
CA VAL A 7 -12.94 -22.62 9.82
C VAL A 7 -12.92 -22.04 8.41
N LEU A 8 -13.90 -21.22 8.07
CA LEU A 8 -13.91 -20.53 6.79
C LEU A 8 -13.17 -19.22 6.88
N ILE A 9 -12.31 -18.96 5.90
CA ILE A 9 -11.51 -17.76 5.79
C ILE A 9 -11.81 -17.07 4.46
N LEU A 10 -12.24 -15.82 4.51
CA LEU A 10 -12.54 -15.02 3.31
C LEU A 10 -11.32 -14.24 2.86
N GLY A 11 -10.86 -14.55 1.64
CA GLY A 11 -9.73 -13.92 0.96
C GLY A 11 -8.39 -14.61 1.19
N ALA A 12 -7.71 -14.98 0.09
CA ALA A 12 -6.35 -15.52 0.07
C ALA A 12 -5.27 -14.42 -0.06
N GLY A 13 -5.52 -13.23 0.50
CA GLY A 13 -4.51 -12.22 0.73
C GLY A 13 -3.58 -12.62 1.89
N ILE A 14 -2.50 -11.86 2.09
CA ILE A 14 -1.46 -12.17 3.08
C ILE A 14 -2.01 -12.44 4.50
N SER A 15 -3.07 -11.74 4.92
CA SER A 15 -3.66 -11.92 6.26
C SER A 15 -4.51 -13.19 6.34
N GLY A 16 -5.33 -13.48 5.33
CA GLY A 16 -6.12 -14.71 5.28
C GLY A 16 -5.24 -15.95 5.21
N LEU A 17 -4.17 -15.91 4.39
CA LEU A 17 -3.16 -16.96 4.33
C LEU A 17 -2.44 -17.14 5.67
N GLY A 18 -2.09 -16.05 6.36
CA GLY A 18 -1.48 -16.10 7.69
C GLY A 18 -2.41 -16.77 8.73
N ALA A 19 -3.72 -16.50 8.66
CA ALA A 19 -4.71 -17.14 9.53
C ALA A 19 -4.84 -18.63 9.21
N ALA A 20 -4.95 -19.01 7.94
CA ALA A 20 -5.01 -20.40 7.52
C ALA A 20 -3.76 -21.18 7.98
N TYR A 21 -2.58 -20.63 7.72
CA TYR A 21 -1.31 -21.21 8.16
C TYR A 21 -1.26 -21.41 9.68
N LYS A 22 -1.62 -20.40 10.47
CA LYS A 22 -1.63 -20.46 11.92
C LYS A 22 -2.57 -21.55 12.44
N LEU A 23 -3.79 -21.61 11.94
CA LEU A 23 -4.80 -22.56 12.37
C LEU A 23 -4.44 -24.00 11.96
N SER A 24 -3.94 -24.19 10.73
CA SER A 24 -3.46 -25.47 10.22
C SER A 24 -2.29 -26.03 11.04
N CYS A 25 -1.30 -25.20 11.42
CA CYS A 25 -0.20 -25.60 12.29
C CYS A 25 -0.67 -26.09 13.67
N ASN A 26 -1.87 -25.69 14.08
CA ASN A 26 -2.49 -26.13 15.33
C ASN A 26 -3.54 -27.26 15.13
N GLY A 27 -3.55 -27.89 13.95
CA GLY A 27 -4.41 -29.03 13.65
C GLY A 27 -5.87 -28.70 13.37
N GLN A 28 -6.22 -27.42 13.14
CA GLN A 28 -7.57 -27.03 12.74
C GLN A 28 -7.73 -27.13 11.22
N GLN A 29 -8.86 -27.68 10.78
CA GLN A 29 -9.24 -27.69 9.37
C GLN A 29 -9.71 -26.29 8.95
N THR A 30 -9.14 -25.78 7.88
CA THR A 30 -9.48 -24.47 7.30
C THR A 30 -9.83 -24.61 5.82
N VAL A 31 -10.74 -23.77 5.35
CA VAL A 31 -11.00 -23.56 3.93
C VAL A 31 -10.92 -22.08 3.64
N VAL A 32 -10.05 -21.70 2.71
CA VAL A 32 -9.91 -20.31 2.25
C VAL A 32 -10.70 -20.12 0.95
N LEU A 33 -11.62 -19.16 0.93
CA LEU A 33 -12.40 -18.81 -0.25
C LEU A 33 -11.81 -17.55 -0.89
N GLU A 34 -11.35 -17.67 -2.13
CA GLU A 34 -10.74 -16.58 -2.90
C GLU A 34 -11.50 -16.34 -4.22
N LYS A 35 -11.83 -15.07 -4.49
CA LYS A 35 -12.55 -14.69 -5.71
C LYS A 35 -11.69 -14.76 -6.97
N ASP A 36 -10.39 -14.47 -6.83
CA ASP A 36 -9.44 -14.47 -7.94
C ASP A 36 -9.00 -15.91 -8.30
N THR A 37 -8.29 -16.05 -9.41
CA THR A 37 -7.72 -17.33 -9.89
C THR A 37 -6.44 -17.71 -9.15
N THR A 38 -5.93 -16.85 -8.25
CA THR A 38 -4.66 -17.04 -7.56
C THR A 38 -4.64 -16.29 -6.23
N TYR A 39 -3.73 -16.70 -5.34
CA TYR A 39 -3.53 -16.09 -4.03
C TYR A 39 -2.68 -14.79 -4.11
N GLY A 40 -2.67 -14.07 -3.01
CA GLY A 40 -1.78 -12.94 -2.74
C GLY A 40 -2.49 -11.62 -2.51
N GLY A 41 -3.71 -11.41 -3.04
CA GLY A 41 -4.41 -10.13 -2.94
C GLY A 41 -3.54 -8.98 -3.46
N LEU A 42 -3.36 -7.91 -2.69
CA LEU A 42 -2.47 -6.80 -3.07
C LEU A 42 -0.98 -7.16 -3.06
N CYS A 43 -0.56 -8.24 -2.40
CA CYS A 43 0.80 -8.79 -2.48
C CYS A 43 0.99 -9.72 -3.68
N GLY A 44 -0.04 -9.90 -4.51
CA GLY A 44 0.00 -10.68 -5.74
C GLY A 44 0.77 -9.97 -6.86
N ASN A 45 0.92 -10.66 -7.97
CA ASN A 45 1.51 -10.12 -9.19
C ASN A 45 0.81 -10.67 -10.45
N PHE A 46 1.20 -10.14 -11.59
CA PHE A 46 0.78 -10.60 -12.91
C PHE A 46 1.93 -10.49 -13.90
N THR A 47 1.83 -11.20 -15.00
CA THR A 47 2.86 -11.22 -16.04
C THR A 47 2.23 -10.87 -17.40
N ILE A 48 2.93 -10.05 -18.19
CA ILE A 48 2.60 -9.67 -19.56
C ILE A 48 3.86 -9.87 -20.39
N ASP A 49 3.84 -10.73 -21.39
CA ASP A 49 4.93 -10.97 -22.33
C ASP A 49 6.30 -11.18 -21.63
N GLY A 50 6.31 -11.91 -20.51
CA GLY A 50 7.50 -12.17 -19.71
C GLY A 50 7.88 -11.07 -18.71
N PHE A 51 7.18 -9.93 -18.72
CA PHE A 51 7.35 -8.86 -17.73
C PHE A 51 6.45 -9.10 -16.53
N ARG A 52 7.02 -9.19 -15.34
CA ARG A 52 6.28 -9.37 -14.08
C ARG A 52 6.12 -8.05 -13.35
N PHE A 53 4.89 -7.77 -12.93
CA PHE A 53 4.51 -6.60 -12.15
C PHE A 53 3.84 -7.04 -10.85
N ASP A 54 4.32 -6.54 -9.72
CA ASP A 54 3.59 -6.68 -8.45
C ASP A 54 2.35 -5.78 -8.48
N ARG A 55 1.31 -6.13 -7.70
CA ARG A 55 0.24 -5.20 -7.41
C ARG A 55 0.74 -4.18 -6.39
N PHE A 56 0.98 -2.95 -6.81
CA PHE A 56 1.67 -1.88 -6.07
C PHE A 56 3.15 -2.20 -5.73
N VAL A 57 3.88 -1.18 -5.25
CA VAL A 57 5.27 -1.36 -4.85
C VAL A 57 5.36 -2.09 -3.52
N HIS A 58 6.08 -3.18 -3.51
CA HIS A 58 6.35 -3.95 -2.30
C HIS A 58 7.85 -4.24 -2.14
N PHE A 59 8.30 -4.17 -0.89
CA PHE A 59 9.55 -4.71 -0.37
C PHE A 59 9.29 -5.25 1.03
N SER A 60 10.03 -6.24 1.46
CA SER A 60 10.03 -6.67 2.86
C SER A 60 11.13 -5.96 3.64
N PHE A 61 10.73 -5.30 4.71
CA PHE A 61 11.61 -4.77 5.76
C PHE A 61 11.14 -5.25 7.14
N ALA A 62 10.47 -6.40 7.17
CA ALA A 62 9.99 -7.02 8.38
C ALA A 62 11.12 -7.23 9.38
N LYS A 63 10.87 -6.88 10.65
CA LYS A 63 11.80 -7.05 11.77
C LYS A 63 11.44 -8.25 12.64
N ASP A 64 10.16 -8.66 12.61
CA ASP A 64 9.67 -9.81 13.36
C ASP A 64 10.30 -11.11 12.84
N GLU A 65 10.81 -11.94 13.75
CA GLU A 65 11.53 -13.17 13.41
C GLU A 65 10.63 -14.23 12.77
N GLN A 66 9.39 -14.36 13.23
CA GLN A 66 8.44 -15.33 12.70
C GLN A 66 8.04 -14.97 11.26
N VAL A 67 7.75 -13.67 11.02
CA VAL A 67 7.46 -13.18 9.67
C VAL A 67 8.67 -13.36 8.75
N ASN A 68 9.86 -13.03 9.23
CA ASN A 68 11.09 -13.22 8.45
C ASN A 68 11.32 -14.68 8.07
N ARG A 69 11.12 -15.60 9.00
CA ARG A 69 11.25 -17.05 8.73
C ARG A 69 10.28 -17.48 7.64
N ILE A 70 9.00 -17.17 7.79
CA ILE A 70 7.97 -17.51 6.79
C ILE A 70 8.30 -16.92 5.42
N PHE A 71 8.75 -15.68 5.36
CA PHE A 71 9.12 -15.04 4.10
C PHE A 71 10.35 -15.70 3.47
N MET A 72 11.34 -16.06 4.25
CA MET A 72 12.55 -16.74 3.75
C MET A 72 12.26 -18.19 3.33
N ASP A 73 11.42 -18.90 4.06
CA ASP A 73 10.96 -20.26 3.68
C ASP A 73 10.22 -20.21 2.34
N GLY A 74 9.40 -19.18 2.10
CA GLY A 74 8.69 -19.00 0.84
C GLY A 74 9.59 -18.54 -0.31
N ALA A 75 10.45 -17.56 -0.08
CA ALA A 75 11.26 -16.95 -1.14
C ALA A 75 12.52 -17.74 -1.49
N GLY A 76 13.07 -18.51 -0.55
CA GLY A 76 14.39 -19.12 -0.66
C GLY A 76 15.48 -18.05 -0.70
N GLU A 77 15.82 -17.56 -1.89
CA GLU A 77 16.82 -16.52 -2.08
C GLU A 77 16.21 -15.13 -2.30
N VAL A 78 16.85 -14.12 -1.72
CA VAL A 78 16.42 -12.72 -1.83
C VAL A 78 17.56 -11.80 -2.26
N PHE A 79 17.20 -10.73 -2.97
CA PHE A 79 18.03 -9.55 -3.09
C PHE A 79 17.86 -8.67 -1.83
N ARG A 80 18.97 -8.07 -1.40
CA ARG A 80 19.01 -7.09 -0.32
C ARG A 80 19.35 -5.75 -0.92
N HIS A 81 18.41 -4.83 -0.85
CA HIS A 81 18.54 -3.49 -1.42
C HIS A 81 18.76 -2.47 -0.31
N VAL A 82 19.67 -1.54 -0.54
CA VAL A 82 19.70 -0.28 0.19
C VAL A 82 18.62 0.62 -0.38
N PRO A 83 17.82 1.32 0.45
CA PRO A 83 16.82 2.25 -0.05
C PRO A 83 17.43 3.26 -1.02
N ASN A 84 16.93 3.28 -2.25
CA ASN A 84 17.31 4.22 -3.29
C ASN A 84 16.03 4.84 -3.87
N ALA A 85 15.44 5.76 -3.11
CA ALA A 85 14.23 6.47 -3.47
C ALA A 85 14.57 7.93 -3.83
N TYR A 86 13.83 8.47 -4.80
CA TYR A 86 13.98 9.85 -5.23
C TYR A 86 12.61 10.54 -5.32
N ASN A 87 12.63 11.83 -5.53
CA ASN A 87 11.46 12.66 -5.80
C ASN A 87 11.69 13.40 -7.11
N LEU A 88 10.67 13.49 -7.93
CA LEU A 88 10.65 14.33 -9.13
C LEU A 88 9.80 15.56 -8.83
N TYR A 89 10.38 16.74 -9.05
CA TYR A 89 9.72 18.02 -8.86
C TYR A 89 10.20 19.00 -9.94
N GLN A 90 9.31 19.45 -10.81
CA GLN A 90 9.60 20.37 -11.93
C GLN A 90 10.80 19.92 -12.78
N GLY A 91 10.87 18.61 -13.07
CA GLY A 91 11.98 18.00 -13.81
C GLY A 91 13.28 17.82 -13.02
N ILE A 92 13.32 18.21 -11.74
CA ILE A 92 14.50 18.11 -10.87
C ILE A 92 14.41 16.82 -10.04
N TRP A 93 15.49 16.05 -10.01
CA TRP A 93 15.64 14.89 -9.16
C TRP A 93 16.14 15.29 -7.77
N ILE A 94 15.36 14.96 -6.74
CA ILE A 94 15.67 15.24 -5.35
C ILE A 94 15.75 13.91 -4.61
N LYS A 95 16.86 13.64 -3.92
CA LYS A 95 17.00 12.45 -3.07
C LYS A 95 15.89 12.39 -2.02
N HIS A 96 15.34 11.22 -1.75
CA HIS A 96 14.32 11.06 -0.71
C HIS A 96 14.97 10.78 0.66
N PRO A 97 14.44 11.35 1.75
CA PRO A 97 13.31 12.27 1.85
C PRO A 97 13.69 13.71 1.42
N ALA A 98 12.76 14.42 0.79
CA ALA A 98 13.03 15.73 0.21
C ALA A 98 13.41 16.78 1.24
N GLN A 99 12.84 16.73 2.45
CA GLN A 99 12.97 17.75 3.49
C GLN A 99 14.40 17.98 4.01
N ASN A 100 15.33 17.07 3.78
CA ASN A 100 16.75 17.20 4.09
C ASN A 100 17.66 16.88 2.90
N ASN A 101 17.16 17.06 1.66
CA ASN A 101 17.91 16.82 0.43
C ASN A 101 17.61 17.89 -0.65
N LEU A 102 17.61 19.15 -0.25
CA LEU A 102 17.15 20.27 -1.08
C LEU A 102 18.24 20.87 -1.98
N TYR A 103 19.44 20.31 -1.97
CA TYR A 103 20.61 20.81 -2.73
C TYR A 103 20.32 21.10 -4.22
N PRO A 104 19.55 20.27 -4.96
CA PRO A 104 19.29 20.51 -6.37
C PRO A 104 18.37 21.72 -6.66
N LEU A 105 17.68 22.25 -5.63
CA LEU A 105 16.74 23.36 -5.81
C LEU A 105 17.46 24.69 -5.99
N SER A 106 16.75 25.68 -6.57
CA SER A 106 17.27 27.04 -6.70
C SER A 106 17.57 27.67 -5.35
N GLN A 107 18.56 28.58 -5.30
CA GLN A 107 18.93 29.25 -4.04
C GLN A 107 17.74 29.95 -3.39
N LYS A 108 16.88 30.61 -4.19
CA LYS A 108 15.66 31.27 -3.71
C LYS A 108 14.72 30.30 -2.97
N MET A 109 14.56 29.09 -3.47
CA MET A 109 13.72 28.07 -2.82
C MET A 109 14.37 27.56 -1.54
N LYS A 110 15.66 27.27 -1.57
CA LYS A 110 16.42 26.85 -0.38
C LYS A 110 16.33 27.86 0.75
N ASP A 111 16.54 29.15 0.41
CA ASP A 111 16.45 30.25 1.40
C ASP A 111 15.03 30.35 1.99
N ALA A 112 13.99 30.16 1.19
CA ALA A 112 12.61 30.17 1.67
C ALA A 112 12.34 29.01 2.61
N VAL A 113 12.76 27.78 2.26
CA VAL A 113 12.59 26.59 3.11
C VAL A 113 13.34 26.77 4.45
N VAL A 114 14.61 27.19 4.40
CA VAL A 114 15.41 27.36 5.64
C VAL A 114 14.81 28.43 6.55
N ARG A 115 14.43 29.58 5.97
CA ARG A 115 13.80 30.66 6.75
C ARG A 115 12.52 30.20 7.44
N ASP A 116 11.62 29.57 6.70
CA ASP A 116 10.35 29.09 7.26
C ASP A 116 10.56 27.96 8.27
N PHE A 117 11.51 27.06 8.01
CA PHE A 117 11.84 25.99 8.93
C PHE A 117 12.41 26.50 10.26
N LEU A 118 13.25 27.55 10.23
CA LEU A 118 13.81 28.19 11.42
C LEU A 118 12.76 29.00 12.21
N SER A 119 11.78 29.58 11.52
CA SER A 119 10.74 30.40 12.16
C SER A 119 9.56 29.60 12.72
N ARG A 120 9.54 28.28 12.53
CA ARG A 120 8.45 27.45 13.05
C ARG A 120 8.50 27.37 14.59
N PRO A 121 7.34 27.23 15.26
CA PRO A 121 7.32 27.06 16.72
C PRO A 121 8.01 25.73 17.11
N THR A 122 8.82 25.77 18.18
CA THR A 122 9.55 24.60 18.70
C THR A 122 8.76 23.85 19.77
N ASP A 123 7.90 24.56 20.51
CA ASP A 123 7.07 24.00 21.58
C ASP A 123 5.65 23.84 21.06
N ILE A 124 5.42 22.74 20.34
CA ILE A 124 4.11 22.42 19.78
C ILE A 124 3.40 21.45 20.73
N ASP A 125 2.31 21.89 21.31
CA ASP A 125 1.36 20.99 21.95
C ASP A 125 0.64 20.19 20.88
N SER A 126 0.98 18.91 20.79
CA SER A 126 0.37 18.00 19.80
C SER A 126 -1.16 17.88 19.93
N SER A 127 -1.73 18.21 21.11
CA SER A 127 -3.19 18.21 21.33
C SER A 127 -3.89 19.35 20.60
N GLN A 128 -3.19 20.39 20.20
CA GLN A 128 -3.72 21.54 19.48
C GLN A 128 -3.71 21.33 17.95
N ILE A 129 -3.05 20.28 17.45
CA ILE A 129 -3.00 19.95 16.03
C ILE A 129 -4.31 19.28 15.64
N GLN A 130 -5.13 19.97 14.86
CA GLN A 130 -6.45 19.52 14.48
C GLN A 130 -6.45 18.60 13.24
N ASN A 131 -5.49 18.78 12.32
CA ASN A 131 -5.45 18.06 11.07
C ASN A 131 -4.03 17.94 10.51
N TYR A 132 -3.88 17.16 9.43
CA TYR A 132 -2.61 16.85 8.81
C TYR A 132 -1.96 18.06 8.11
N ASP A 133 -2.74 19.01 7.55
CA ASP A 133 -2.20 20.25 6.96
C ASP A 133 -1.48 21.09 8.02
N GLN A 134 -2.12 21.31 9.17
CA GLN A 134 -1.48 22.02 10.29
C GLN A 134 -0.22 21.31 10.75
N TRP A 135 -0.26 19.98 10.87
CA TRP A 135 0.89 19.18 11.25
C TRP A 135 2.07 19.37 10.28
N LEU A 136 1.81 19.29 8.97
CA LEU A 136 2.84 19.47 7.93
C LEU A 136 3.50 20.85 8.00
N ARG A 137 2.72 21.92 8.16
CA ARG A 137 3.22 23.30 8.26
C ARG A 137 4.05 23.51 9.52
N LEU A 138 3.61 22.97 10.64
CA LEU A 138 4.32 23.04 11.92
C LEU A 138 5.62 22.23 11.89
N GLN A 139 5.67 21.09 11.20
CA GLN A 139 6.87 20.25 11.14
C GLN A 139 7.90 20.73 10.12
N PHE A 140 7.48 21.27 8.98
CA PHE A 140 8.38 21.52 7.85
C PHE A 140 8.44 23.00 7.41
N GLY A 141 7.63 23.88 8.01
CA GLY A 141 7.44 25.26 7.54
C GLY A 141 6.45 25.34 6.39
N HIS A 142 5.92 26.56 6.15
CA HIS A 142 4.85 26.78 5.18
C HIS A 142 5.31 26.50 3.75
N PHE A 143 6.47 27.04 3.34
CA PHE A 143 6.95 26.91 1.97
C PHE A 143 7.17 25.44 1.58
N PHE A 144 7.87 24.66 2.41
CA PHE A 144 8.10 23.25 2.10
C PHE A 144 6.78 22.46 2.08
N ALA A 145 5.90 22.68 3.06
CA ALA A 145 4.63 22.00 3.14
C ALA A 145 3.77 22.23 1.89
N GLU A 146 3.69 23.46 1.39
CA GLU A 146 2.89 23.84 0.22
C GLU A 146 3.43 23.30 -1.11
N HIS A 147 4.75 23.16 -1.23
CA HIS A 147 5.36 22.73 -2.49
C HIS A 147 5.56 21.21 -2.60
N PHE A 148 5.58 20.49 -1.49
CA PHE A 148 5.91 19.07 -1.48
C PHE A 148 4.81 18.19 -0.84
N PRO A 149 4.68 18.07 0.48
CA PRO A 149 3.80 17.06 1.07
C PRO A 149 2.31 17.37 0.90
N ILE A 150 1.87 18.62 0.85
CA ILE A 150 0.44 18.96 0.67
C ILE A 150 -0.06 18.57 -0.73
N PRO A 151 0.58 18.97 -1.85
CA PRO A 151 0.21 18.50 -3.18
C PRO A 151 0.31 16.98 -3.31
N TYR A 152 1.36 16.38 -2.75
CA TYR A 152 1.49 14.94 -2.74
C TYR A 152 0.37 14.25 -1.97
N THR A 153 -0.05 14.79 -0.84
CA THR A 153 -1.17 14.27 -0.03
C THR A 153 -2.44 14.18 -0.86
N LYS A 154 -2.78 15.25 -1.58
CA LYS A 154 -3.94 15.27 -2.48
C LYS A 154 -3.87 14.17 -3.54
N LYS A 155 -2.73 14.00 -4.18
CA LYS A 155 -2.50 12.94 -5.19
C LYS A 155 -2.59 11.54 -4.61
N TYR A 156 -1.95 11.31 -3.46
CA TYR A 156 -1.80 9.99 -2.88
C TYR A 156 -3.03 9.54 -2.07
N TRP A 157 -3.65 10.47 -1.33
CA TRP A 157 -4.79 10.20 -0.47
C TRP A 157 -6.13 10.55 -1.11
N MET A 158 -6.15 11.16 -2.30
CA MET A 158 -7.39 11.66 -2.95
C MET A 158 -8.20 12.59 -2.02
N THR A 159 -7.55 13.23 -1.08
CA THR A 159 -8.16 13.99 0.02
C THR A 159 -7.24 15.16 0.36
N GLU A 160 -7.82 16.32 0.67
CA GLU A 160 -7.05 17.48 1.11
C GLU A 160 -6.41 17.20 2.48
N ALA A 161 -5.19 17.70 2.72
CA ALA A 161 -4.47 17.47 3.96
C ALA A 161 -5.24 17.96 5.21
N LYS A 162 -6.06 19.02 5.07
CA LYS A 162 -6.89 19.56 6.16
C LYS A 162 -8.02 18.60 6.60
N ASP A 163 -8.43 17.68 5.73
CA ASP A 163 -9.51 16.72 5.99
C ASP A 163 -8.99 15.40 6.56
N LEU A 164 -7.66 15.26 6.68
CA LEU A 164 -7.00 14.12 7.31
C LEU A 164 -6.65 14.42 8.77
N GLU A 165 -6.87 13.43 9.63
CA GLU A 165 -6.42 13.49 11.01
C GLU A 165 -4.95 12.99 11.15
N THR A 166 -4.37 13.02 12.35
CA THR A 166 -2.92 12.79 12.55
C THR A 166 -2.56 11.53 13.32
N ARG A 167 -3.50 10.90 14.02
CA ARG A 167 -3.24 9.72 14.87
C ARG A 167 -2.67 8.51 14.12
N TRP A 168 -2.96 8.39 12.82
CA TRP A 168 -2.45 7.30 11.99
C TRP A 168 -0.93 7.32 11.74
N MET A 169 -0.29 8.48 11.97
CA MET A 169 1.15 8.63 11.77
C MET A 169 1.99 7.93 12.85
N GLY A 170 1.37 7.63 14.00
CA GLY A 170 2.07 7.02 15.13
C GLY A 170 2.79 8.04 16.01
N SER A 171 3.56 7.56 16.99
CA SER A 171 4.42 8.41 17.83
C SER A 171 5.59 8.97 17.01
N ARG A 172 6.27 10.01 17.53
CA ARG A 172 7.44 10.65 16.90
C ARG A 172 8.52 9.64 16.49
N GLU A 173 8.76 8.62 17.32
CA GLU A 173 9.76 7.58 17.08
C GLU A 173 9.31 6.56 16.01
N GLY A 174 8.01 6.43 15.79
CA GLY A 174 7.40 5.56 14.77
C GLY A 174 6.78 6.32 13.60
N SER A 175 7.00 7.63 13.49
CA SER A 175 6.46 8.45 12.42
C SER A 175 6.86 7.92 11.04
N ARG A 176 5.89 7.85 10.13
CA ARG A 176 6.13 7.46 8.74
C ARG A 176 6.76 8.57 7.90
N LEU A 177 6.85 9.78 8.47
CA LEU A 177 7.52 10.92 7.85
C LEU A 177 8.77 11.28 8.65
N TYR A 178 9.89 11.34 7.94
CA TYR A 178 11.16 11.77 8.53
C TYR A 178 11.07 13.22 8.98
N GLN A 179 11.49 13.48 10.22
CA GLN A 179 11.50 14.81 10.82
C GLN A 179 12.97 15.22 11.01
N PRO A 180 13.54 16.01 10.07
CA PRO A 180 14.94 16.40 10.14
C PRO A 180 15.18 17.42 11.25
N SER A 181 16.42 17.46 11.75
CA SER A 181 16.92 18.57 12.58
C SER A 181 17.17 19.82 11.72
N VAL A 182 17.41 20.94 12.37
CA VAL A 182 17.80 22.20 11.70
C VAL A 182 19.09 22.01 10.90
N GLU A 183 20.08 21.34 11.52
CA GLU A 183 21.38 21.07 10.92
C GLU A 183 21.24 20.21 9.66
N GLU A 184 20.39 19.20 9.69
CA GLU A 184 20.13 18.32 8.53
C GLU A 184 19.47 19.07 7.37
N VAL A 185 18.52 19.98 7.66
CA VAL A 185 17.89 20.82 6.63
C VAL A 185 18.93 21.75 6.00
N ILE A 186 19.73 22.43 6.80
CA ILE A 186 20.80 23.33 6.33
C ILE A 186 21.84 22.54 5.52
N GLN A 187 22.30 21.40 6.03
CA GLN A 187 23.23 20.54 5.31
C GLN A 187 22.66 20.08 3.97
N GLY A 188 21.40 19.61 3.96
CA GLY A 188 20.70 19.16 2.76
C GLY A 188 20.46 20.27 1.71
N CYS A 189 20.56 21.55 2.08
CA CYS A 189 20.57 22.68 1.15
C CYS A 189 21.95 22.92 0.52
N ASN A 190 23.04 22.54 1.21
CA ASN A 190 24.41 22.91 0.85
C ASN A 190 25.19 21.79 0.18
N THR A 191 24.80 20.54 0.34
CA THR A 191 25.48 19.38 -0.27
C THR A 191 24.50 18.30 -0.73
N SER A 192 24.86 17.59 -1.78
CA SER A 192 24.19 16.36 -2.22
C SER A 192 24.59 15.13 -1.41
N GLU A 193 25.70 15.22 -0.64
CA GLU A 193 26.24 14.13 0.18
C GLU A 193 25.58 14.12 1.56
N THR A 194 24.37 13.58 1.60
CA THR A 194 23.58 13.43 2.81
C THR A 194 23.43 11.96 3.18
N PRO A 195 23.28 11.60 4.47
CA PRO A 195 23.00 10.23 4.88
C PRO A 195 21.69 9.70 4.23
N VAL A 196 21.56 8.37 4.16
CA VAL A 196 20.27 7.75 3.85
C VAL A 196 19.43 7.72 5.12
N THR A 197 18.47 8.63 5.23
CA THR A 197 17.57 8.78 6.38
C THR A 197 16.22 8.12 6.14
N TYR A 198 16.22 6.90 5.63
CA TYR A 198 15.02 6.13 5.40
C TYR A 198 14.69 5.26 6.61
N TYR A 199 13.41 4.93 6.83
CA TYR A 199 12.95 4.15 7.99
C TYR A 199 13.50 2.71 8.04
N SER A 200 14.05 2.21 6.95
CA SER A 200 14.76 0.92 6.90
C SER A 200 16.11 1.09 6.21
N LYS A 201 17.14 0.45 6.75
CA LYS A 201 18.49 0.43 6.14
C LYS A 201 18.62 -0.65 5.07
N GLU A 202 17.76 -1.66 5.10
CA GLU A 202 17.76 -2.79 4.19
C GLU A 202 16.33 -3.15 3.81
N MET A 203 16.11 -3.48 2.53
CA MET A 203 14.87 -3.97 1.98
C MET A 203 15.13 -5.28 1.23
N ARG A 204 14.25 -6.25 1.39
CA ARG A 204 14.38 -7.58 0.76
C ARG A 204 13.32 -7.77 -0.30
N TYR A 205 13.74 -8.43 -1.38
CA TYR A 205 12.85 -8.81 -2.47
C TYR A 205 13.26 -10.18 -3.02
N PRO A 206 12.32 -11.11 -3.33
CA PRO A 206 12.65 -12.43 -3.85
C PRO A 206 13.46 -12.35 -5.14
N ARG A 207 14.44 -13.23 -5.29
CA ARG A 207 15.21 -13.32 -6.54
C ARG A 207 14.34 -13.69 -7.72
N LYS A 208 13.33 -14.54 -7.51
CA LYS A 208 12.38 -15.00 -8.53
C LYS A 208 10.94 -14.90 -8.03
N GLY A 209 10.00 -14.82 -8.96
CA GLY A 209 8.57 -14.93 -8.64
C GLY A 209 7.90 -13.67 -8.14
N GLY A 210 8.62 -12.54 -8.00
CA GLY A 210 8.08 -11.27 -7.49
C GLY A 210 7.78 -11.31 -5.99
N PHE A 211 7.21 -10.24 -5.44
CA PHE A 211 6.90 -10.15 -4.01
C PHE A 211 5.99 -11.30 -3.52
N LYS A 212 5.09 -11.76 -4.38
CA LYS A 212 4.17 -12.88 -4.11
C LYS A 212 4.90 -14.14 -3.63
N GLN A 213 6.15 -14.34 -4.04
CA GLN A 213 6.94 -15.52 -3.69
C GLN A 213 7.17 -15.63 -2.17
N PHE A 214 7.21 -14.53 -1.43
CA PHE A 214 7.26 -14.56 0.04
C PHE A 214 6.08 -15.30 0.67
N LEU A 215 4.94 -15.40 -0.02
CA LEU A 215 3.73 -16.03 0.49
C LEU A 215 3.65 -17.53 0.18
N SER A 216 4.59 -18.11 -0.57
CA SER A 216 4.48 -19.50 -1.05
C SER A 216 4.42 -20.50 0.10
N ALA A 217 5.21 -20.32 1.16
CA ALA A 217 5.16 -21.18 2.34
C ALA A 217 3.82 -21.13 3.09
N LEU A 218 3.06 -20.05 2.95
CA LEU A 218 1.74 -19.92 3.59
C LEU A 218 0.64 -20.70 2.87
N VAL A 219 0.85 -21.08 1.62
CA VAL A 219 -0.16 -21.78 0.80
C VAL A 219 0.08 -23.30 0.75
N GLU A 220 1.24 -23.76 1.19
CA GLU A 220 1.56 -25.18 1.23
C GLU A 220 0.57 -25.93 2.16
N ASN A 221 -0.03 -27.00 1.63
CA ASN A 221 -1.00 -27.85 2.35
C ASN A 221 -2.26 -27.12 2.84
N GLN A 222 -2.63 -25.96 2.26
CA GLN A 222 -3.88 -25.26 2.57
C GLN A 222 -4.98 -25.62 1.56
N ASP A 223 -6.22 -25.80 2.03
CA ASP A 223 -7.41 -25.88 1.15
C ASP A 223 -7.81 -24.45 0.73
N ILE A 224 -7.27 -23.99 -0.41
CA ILE A 224 -7.60 -22.68 -0.99
C ILE A 224 -8.47 -22.91 -2.22
N ARG A 225 -9.71 -22.43 -2.16
CA ARG A 225 -10.68 -22.55 -3.24
C ARG A 225 -10.75 -21.24 -4.03
N TYR A 226 -10.17 -21.26 -5.20
CA TYR A 226 -10.14 -20.12 -6.13
C TYR A 226 -11.43 -19.97 -6.92
N ASN A 227 -11.64 -18.77 -7.48
CA ASN A 227 -12.87 -18.42 -8.21
C ASN A 227 -14.14 -18.63 -7.36
N GLN A 228 -14.04 -18.43 -6.06
CA GLN A 228 -15.11 -18.55 -5.09
C GLN A 228 -15.42 -17.18 -4.48
N GLN A 229 -16.08 -16.33 -5.26
CA GLN A 229 -16.55 -15.04 -4.79
C GLN A 229 -17.76 -15.23 -3.87
N VAL A 230 -17.59 -15.04 -2.58
CA VAL A 230 -18.70 -15.02 -1.62
C VAL A 230 -19.58 -13.80 -1.90
N ILE A 231 -20.88 -14.02 -1.99
CA ILE A 231 -21.88 -12.97 -2.28
C ILE A 231 -22.95 -12.84 -1.19
N SER A 232 -23.06 -13.82 -0.29
CA SER A 232 -24.03 -13.80 0.80
C SER A 232 -23.50 -14.53 2.02
N ILE A 233 -23.76 -13.98 3.19
CA ILE A 233 -23.44 -14.55 4.51
C ILE A 233 -24.77 -14.63 5.29
N ASP A 234 -25.22 -15.83 5.55
CA ASP A 234 -26.36 -16.13 6.43
C ASP A 234 -25.80 -16.53 7.80
N VAL A 235 -25.78 -15.61 8.74
CA VAL A 235 -25.18 -15.80 10.05
C VAL A 235 -26.04 -16.72 10.93
N GLU A 236 -27.38 -16.66 10.80
CA GLU A 236 -28.30 -17.47 11.57
C GLU A 236 -28.17 -18.97 11.24
N ASN A 237 -28.08 -19.26 9.93
CA ASN A 237 -27.92 -20.63 9.43
C ASN A 237 -26.44 -21.03 9.26
N ARG A 238 -25.49 -20.15 9.55
CA ARG A 238 -24.04 -20.34 9.40
C ARG A 238 -23.69 -20.82 8.00
N LEU A 239 -24.21 -20.16 6.97
CA LEU A 239 -24.09 -20.56 5.58
C LEU A 239 -23.54 -19.41 4.74
N LEU A 240 -22.53 -19.71 3.93
CA LEU A 240 -22.02 -18.81 2.87
C LEU A 240 -22.52 -19.30 1.50
N ARG A 241 -22.79 -18.35 0.60
CA ARG A 241 -23.05 -18.62 -0.80
C ARG A 241 -22.09 -17.87 -1.70
N THR A 242 -21.64 -18.53 -2.75
CA THR A 242 -20.76 -17.93 -3.76
C THR A 242 -21.52 -17.56 -5.02
N SER A 243 -20.89 -16.74 -5.87
CA SER A 243 -21.42 -16.36 -7.18
C SER A 243 -21.62 -17.54 -8.13
N LYS A 244 -20.98 -18.69 -7.87
CA LYS A 244 -21.16 -19.94 -8.62
C LYS A 244 -22.33 -20.81 -8.12
N GLY A 245 -22.94 -20.42 -7.01
CA GLY A 245 -24.00 -21.18 -6.36
C GLY A 245 -23.51 -22.22 -5.33
N ASP A 246 -22.20 -22.30 -5.11
CA ASP A 246 -21.66 -23.19 -4.08
C ASP A 246 -22.03 -22.68 -2.68
N GLU A 247 -22.33 -23.62 -1.78
CA GLU A 247 -22.70 -23.34 -0.41
C GLU A 247 -21.67 -23.93 0.57
N TYR A 248 -21.32 -23.20 1.62
CA TYR A 248 -20.37 -23.58 2.64
C TYR A 248 -20.95 -23.33 4.02
N GLN A 249 -21.04 -24.41 4.83
CA GLN A 249 -21.35 -24.26 6.27
C GLN A 249 -20.09 -23.96 7.06
N PHE A 250 -20.22 -23.19 8.13
CA PHE A 250 -19.11 -22.81 9.00
C PHE A 250 -19.51 -22.81 10.47
N ASP A 251 -18.58 -23.20 11.33
CA ASP A 251 -18.69 -22.99 12.77
C ASP A 251 -18.00 -21.69 13.18
N ARG A 252 -16.97 -21.28 12.44
CA ARG A 252 -16.22 -20.04 12.64
C ARG A 252 -15.91 -19.38 11.30
N LEU A 253 -16.04 -18.06 11.25
CA LEU A 253 -15.81 -17.24 10.07
C LEU A 253 -14.78 -16.14 10.33
N ILE A 254 -13.71 -16.13 9.54
CA ILE A 254 -12.66 -15.12 9.57
C ILE A 254 -12.65 -14.38 8.23
N SER A 255 -12.64 -13.06 8.24
CA SER A 255 -12.63 -12.25 7.03
C SER A 255 -11.40 -11.34 6.96
N SER A 256 -10.66 -11.43 5.86
CA SER A 256 -9.61 -10.47 5.49
C SER A 256 -10.08 -9.45 4.44
N LEU A 257 -11.36 -9.52 4.06
CA LEU A 257 -11.96 -8.66 3.04
C LEU A 257 -12.17 -7.23 3.55
N PRO A 258 -12.33 -6.26 2.64
CA PRO A 258 -12.72 -4.92 3.00
C PRO A 258 -14.05 -4.91 3.78
N LEU A 259 -14.08 -4.17 4.90
CA LEU A 259 -15.29 -4.09 5.76
C LEU A 259 -16.57 -3.76 4.98
N PRO A 260 -16.59 -2.78 4.04
CA PRO A 260 -17.78 -2.49 3.27
C PRO A 260 -18.27 -3.68 2.42
N GLU A 261 -17.35 -4.50 1.91
CA GLU A 261 -17.73 -5.68 1.12
C GLU A 261 -18.38 -6.76 1.99
N VAL A 262 -17.86 -6.96 3.23
CA VAL A 262 -18.46 -7.91 4.17
C VAL A 262 -19.88 -7.50 4.55
N ILE A 263 -20.09 -6.21 4.84
CA ILE A 263 -21.42 -5.69 5.20
C ILE A 263 -22.42 -5.86 4.04
N LYS A 264 -22.02 -5.67 2.78
CA LYS A 264 -22.88 -5.88 1.61
C LYS A 264 -23.38 -7.34 1.47
N MET A 265 -22.67 -8.30 2.03
CA MET A 265 -23.04 -9.73 1.98
C MET A 265 -24.05 -10.11 3.06
N LEU A 266 -24.29 -9.24 4.05
CA LEU A 266 -25.20 -9.49 5.17
C LEU A 266 -26.62 -8.97 4.87
N LYS A 267 -27.62 -9.64 5.47
CA LYS A 267 -29.00 -9.18 5.45
C LYS A 267 -29.33 -8.41 6.73
N ASN A 268 -30.35 -7.53 6.65
CA ASN A 268 -30.90 -6.82 7.81
C ASN A 268 -29.87 -6.06 8.65
N VAL A 269 -28.90 -5.43 7.96
CA VAL A 269 -27.88 -4.62 8.64
C VAL A 269 -28.53 -3.38 9.27
N PRO A 270 -28.26 -3.06 10.56
CA PRO A 270 -28.78 -1.86 11.23
C PRO A 270 -28.39 -0.57 10.50
N VAL A 271 -29.28 0.44 10.56
CA VAL A 271 -29.10 1.72 9.86
C VAL A 271 -27.85 2.48 10.32
N ASP A 272 -27.53 2.43 11.60
CA ASP A 272 -26.33 3.05 12.18
C ASP A 272 -25.04 2.40 11.64
N VAL A 273 -25.04 1.07 11.45
CA VAL A 273 -23.93 0.35 10.82
C VAL A 273 -23.80 0.72 9.34
N CYS A 274 -24.93 0.82 8.61
CA CYS A 274 -24.91 1.28 7.20
C CYS A 274 -24.34 2.70 7.10
N ASN A 275 -24.73 3.60 7.99
CA ASN A 275 -24.20 4.97 8.06
C ASN A 275 -22.70 4.99 8.42
N ALA A 276 -22.25 4.08 9.29
CA ALA A 276 -20.84 3.94 9.62
C ALA A 276 -20.03 3.42 8.41
N VAL A 277 -20.52 2.43 7.67
CA VAL A 277 -19.90 1.94 6.44
C VAL A 277 -19.73 3.04 5.40
N ALA A 278 -20.72 3.90 5.22
CA ALA A 278 -20.66 5.02 4.27
C ALA A 278 -19.54 6.04 4.61
N ARG A 279 -19.05 6.06 5.86
CA ARG A 279 -17.93 6.89 6.32
C ARG A 279 -16.56 6.16 6.28
N LEU A 280 -16.51 4.92 5.80
CA LEU A 280 -15.26 4.18 5.62
C LEU A 280 -14.69 4.44 4.22
N HIS A 281 -13.78 5.40 4.12
CA HIS A 281 -13.19 5.79 2.86
C HIS A 281 -11.82 5.10 2.63
N CYS A 282 -11.53 4.80 1.38
CA CYS A 282 -10.21 4.36 0.95
C CYS A 282 -9.90 4.94 -0.45
N THR A 283 -8.62 5.05 -0.78
CA THR A 283 -8.22 5.38 -2.13
C THR A 283 -8.41 4.17 -3.04
N CYS A 284 -8.68 4.44 -4.29
CA CYS A 284 -8.64 3.51 -5.40
C CYS A 284 -7.76 4.10 -6.51
N GLY A 285 -7.52 3.37 -7.58
CA GLY A 285 -6.74 3.94 -8.67
C GLY A 285 -6.25 2.92 -9.67
N TYR A 286 -5.42 3.42 -10.58
CA TYR A 286 -4.86 2.65 -11.67
C TYR A 286 -3.38 2.36 -11.44
N GLN A 287 -2.99 1.14 -11.78
CA GLN A 287 -1.61 0.76 -12.00
C GLN A 287 -1.34 0.80 -13.50
N ILE A 288 -0.39 1.62 -13.93
CA ILE A 288 0.02 1.73 -15.32
C ILE A 288 1.39 1.07 -15.44
N SER A 289 1.45 -0.05 -16.14
CA SER A 289 2.65 -0.84 -16.36
C SER A 289 3.23 -0.57 -17.74
N VAL A 290 4.54 -0.41 -17.84
CA VAL A 290 5.26 -0.13 -19.10
C VAL A 290 6.40 -1.12 -19.24
N GLY A 291 6.38 -1.91 -20.32
CA GLY A 291 7.50 -2.73 -20.75
C GLY A 291 8.40 -1.95 -21.70
N LEU A 292 9.73 -2.05 -21.52
CA LEU A 292 10.72 -1.29 -22.25
C LEU A 292 11.79 -2.20 -22.84
N LYS A 293 12.18 -1.99 -24.12
CA LYS A 293 13.27 -2.72 -24.82
C LYS A 293 14.68 -2.17 -24.51
N THR A 294 14.83 -1.47 -23.41
CA THR A 294 16.10 -0.87 -22.99
C THR A 294 16.35 -1.10 -21.51
N LYS A 295 17.61 -1.07 -21.08
CA LYS A 295 18.01 -1.02 -19.67
C LYS A 295 18.25 0.42 -19.18
N ASN A 296 18.22 1.39 -20.07
CA ASN A 296 18.45 2.80 -19.75
C ASN A 296 17.20 3.46 -19.17
N ILE A 297 17.00 3.30 -17.88
CA ILE A 297 15.94 3.91 -17.07
C ILE A 297 16.54 4.60 -15.86
N PRO A 298 15.81 5.50 -15.18
CA PRO A 298 16.29 6.09 -13.93
C PRO A 298 16.71 5.01 -12.94
N PRO A 299 17.93 5.09 -12.33
CA PRO A 299 18.49 4.03 -11.49
C PRO A 299 17.91 4.00 -10.09
N TYR A 300 16.67 4.42 -9.93
CA TYR A 300 15.96 4.51 -8.65
C TYR A 300 14.97 3.37 -8.51
N LEU A 301 14.95 2.73 -7.34
CA LEU A 301 13.99 1.64 -7.05
C LEU A 301 12.55 2.14 -7.14
N TRP A 302 12.32 3.38 -6.68
CA TRP A 302 11.08 4.12 -6.91
C TRP A 302 11.32 5.62 -6.74
N TRP A 303 10.37 6.42 -7.24
CA TRP A 303 10.33 7.86 -6.99
C TRP A 303 8.91 8.37 -6.83
N TYR A 304 8.78 9.45 -6.10
CA TYR A 304 7.55 10.19 -5.89
C TYR A 304 7.49 11.37 -6.84
N ILE A 305 6.28 11.77 -7.27
CA ILE A 305 6.08 12.89 -8.19
C ILE A 305 5.22 13.93 -7.50
N TYR A 306 5.76 15.12 -7.30
CA TYR A 306 5.06 16.22 -6.64
C TYR A 306 4.26 17.08 -7.63
N ASP A 307 4.65 17.12 -8.92
CA ASP A 307 3.96 17.90 -9.95
C ASP A 307 2.51 17.45 -10.13
N GLU A 308 1.56 18.38 -10.04
CA GLU A 308 0.12 18.07 -10.10
C GLU A 308 -0.36 17.77 -11.53
N ASP A 309 0.34 18.24 -12.56
CA ASP A 309 0.03 17.99 -13.96
C ASP A 309 0.49 16.60 -14.45
N ILE A 310 1.29 15.89 -13.66
CA ILE A 310 1.72 14.50 -13.85
C ILE A 310 0.89 13.60 -12.93
N LEU A 311 0.02 12.74 -13.47
CA LEU A 311 -0.93 11.98 -12.66
C LEU A 311 -0.30 11.01 -11.65
N PRO A 312 0.73 10.22 -11.99
CA PRO A 312 1.30 9.28 -11.03
C PRO A 312 1.78 9.97 -9.74
N ALA A 313 1.36 9.43 -8.61
CA ALA A 313 1.90 9.81 -7.31
C ALA A 313 3.28 9.17 -7.08
N ARG A 314 3.45 7.94 -7.58
CA ARG A 314 4.68 7.15 -7.43
C ARG A 314 4.94 6.33 -8.69
N VAL A 315 6.23 6.18 -9.01
CA VAL A 315 6.72 5.28 -10.06
C VAL A 315 7.78 4.38 -9.46
N TYR A 316 7.84 3.14 -9.89
CA TYR A 316 8.89 2.20 -9.48
C TYR A 316 9.30 1.28 -10.62
N SER A 317 10.50 0.71 -10.52
CA SER A 317 11.03 -0.20 -11.51
C SER A 317 11.03 -1.64 -11.00
N PRO A 318 10.17 -2.52 -11.53
CA PRO A 318 10.22 -3.95 -11.22
C PRO A 318 11.56 -4.59 -11.57
N SER A 319 12.20 -4.19 -12.69
CA SER A 319 13.48 -4.75 -13.14
C SER A 319 14.65 -4.45 -12.20
N LEU A 320 14.62 -3.32 -11.49
CA LEU A 320 15.64 -2.97 -10.48
C LEU A 320 15.44 -3.73 -9.17
N LYS A 321 14.23 -4.22 -8.88
CA LYS A 321 13.97 -5.08 -7.72
C LYS A 321 14.54 -6.49 -7.92
N SER A 322 14.32 -7.05 -9.10
CA SER A 322 14.89 -8.33 -9.55
C SER A 322 14.97 -8.40 -11.07
N PRO A 323 16.08 -8.86 -11.67
CA PRO A 323 16.16 -9.10 -13.10
C PRO A 323 15.19 -10.19 -13.60
N ASP A 324 14.69 -11.07 -12.73
CA ASP A 324 13.66 -12.08 -13.05
C ASP A 324 12.31 -11.45 -13.41
N ASN A 325 12.12 -10.17 -13.13
CA ASN A 325 10.86 -9.48 -13.43
C ASN A 325 10.75 -9.01 -14.90
N VAL A 326 11.78 -9.16 -15.71
CA VAL A 326 11.77 -8.73 -17.13
C VAL A 326 12.55 -9.68 -18.01
N PRO A 327 12.26 -9.77 -19.32
CA PRO A 327 13.11 -10.45 -20.29
C PRO A 327 14.51 -9.83 -20.35
N GLU A 328 15.50 -10.63 -20.78
CA GLU A 328 16.88 -10.17 -20.93
C GLU A 328 16.97 -8.97 -21.89
N GLY A 329 17.76 -7.97 -21.53
CA GLY A 329 17.93 -6.74 -22.32
C GLY A 329 16.82 -5.69 -22.07
N CYS A 330 15.77 -6.03 -21.37
CA CYS A 330 14.63 -5.18 -21.11
C CYS A 330 14.65 -4.55 -19.71
N SER A 331 13.76 -3.59 -19.52
CA SER A 331 13.39 -3.01 -18.21
C SER A 331 11.89 -2.71 -18.15
N SER A 332 11.42 -2.28 -17.00
CA SER A 332 10.02 -1.91 -16.84
C SER A 332 9.84 -0.81 -15.82
N LEU A 333 8.77 -0.04 -15.98
CA LEU A 333 8.26 0.90 -14.97
C LEU A 333 6.81 0.57 -14.65
N GLN A 334 6.42 0.84 -13.43
CA GLN A 334 5.02 0.79 -13.00
C GLN A 334 4.68 2.05 -12.22
N MET A 335 3.53 2.62 -12.52
CA MET A 335 3.06 3.91 -12.00
C MET A 335 1.77 3.71 -11.21
N GLU A 336 1.63 4.45 -10.12
CA GLU A 336 0.42 4.47 -9.30
C GLU A 336 -0.31 5.80 -9.46
N VAL A 337 -1.50 5.75 -10.03
CA VAL A 337 -2.40 6.88 -10.21
C VAL A 337 -3.62 6.69 -9.33
N TYR A 338 -3.78 7.48 -8.29
CA TYR A 338 -4.93 7.41 -7.40
C TYR A 338 -6.02 8.37 -7.89
N CYS A 339 -7.13 7.80 -8.33
CA CYS A 339 -8.31 8.51 -8.82
C CYS A 339 -9.51 7.57 -8.84
N ASN A 340 -10.71 8.12 -8.98
CA ASN A 340 -11.93 7.32 -9.10
C ASN A 340 -11.96 6.55 -10.43
N ARG A 341 -12.73 5.46 -10.44
CA ARG A 341 -12.93 4.70 -11.67
C ARG A 341 -13.61 5.58 -12.71
N ASN A 342 -13.06 5.58 -13.94
CA ASN A 342 -13.54 6.37 -15.08
C ASN A 342 -13.46 7.90 -14.89
N GLU A 343 -12.68 8.39 -13.94
CA GLU A 343 -12.39 9.83 -13.80
C GLU A 343 -11.59 10.37 -14.98
N TYR A 344 -10.71 9.53 -15.55
CA TYR A 344 -9.94 9.81 -16.76
C TYR A 344 -10.18 8.72 -17.79
N THR A 345 -10.14 9.09 -19.08
CA THR A 345 -10.09 8.11 -20.17
C THR A 345 -8.75 7.38 -20.18
N ARG A 346 -8.66 6.27 -20.92
CA ARG A 346 -7.40 5.54 -21.10
C ARG A 346 -6.32 6.44 -21.73
N GLU A 347 -6.71 7.24 -22.70
CA GLU A 347 -5.84 8.16 -23.43
C GLU A 347 -5.30 9.25 -22.49
N GLU A 348 -6.14 9.82 -21.64
CA GLU A 348 -5.73 10.83 -20.65
C GLU A 348 -4.79 10.23 -19.60
N LEU A 349 -5.08 9.02 -19.09
CA LEU A 349 -4.20 8.32 -18.18
C LEU A 349 -2.81 8.12 -18.78
N LEU A 350 -2.73 7.67 -20.04
CA LEU A 350 -1.45 7.46 -20.71
C LEU A 350 -0.73 8.78 -21.01
N ALA A 351 -1.44 9.78 -21.53
CA ALA A 351 -0.85 11.08 -21.89
C ALA A 351 -0.27 11.80 -20.66
N ARG A 352 -1.03 11.83 -19.55
CA ARG A 352 -0.64 12.51 -18.31
C ARG A 352 0.27 11.69 -17.40
N SER A 353 0.59 10.47 -17.79
CA SER A 353 1.51 9.56 -17.09
C SER A 353 2.72 9.25 -17.98
N VAL A 354 2.60 8.27 -18.85
CA VAL A 354 3.70 7.84 -19.75
C VAL A 354 4.14 8.98 -20.67
N GLY A 355 3.19 9.70 -21.30
CA GLY A 355 3.46 10.83 -22.18
C GLY A 355 4.22 11.97 -21.48
N LYS A 356 3.90 12.23 -20.20
CA LYS A 356 4.65 13.21 -19.40
C LYS A 356 6.09 12.76 -19.12
N LEU A 357 6.32 11.47 -18.81
CA LEU A 357 7.69 10.97 -18.63
C LEU A 357 8.49 10.99 -19.93
N VAL A 358 7.84 10.80 -21.08
CA VAL A 358 8.46 10.96 -22.40
C VAL A 358 8.81 12.43 -22.64
N SER A 359 7.90 13.36 -22.38
CA SER A 359 8.16 14.81 -22.57
C SER A 359 9.27 15.36 -21.68
N LEU A 360 9.52 14.74 -20.54
CA LEU A 360 10.62 15.03 -19.62
C LEU A 360 11.93 14.28 -19.97
N ASN A 361 11.97 13.56 -21.10
CA ASN A 361 13.10 12.71 -21.50
C ASN A 361 13.51 11.63 -20.46
N ILE A 362 12.59 11.26 -19.59
CA ILE A 362 12.77 10.15 -18.62
C ILE A 362 12.59 8.81 -19.34
N LEU A 363 11.69 8.77 -20.30
CA LEU A 363 11.46 7.65 -21.21
C LEU A 363 11.61 8.10 -22.67
N LYS A 364 11.96 7.17 -23.56
CA LYS A 364 11.87 7.36 -25.00
C LYS A 364 10.69 6.59 -25.56
N GLN A 365 9.91 7.24 -26.43
CA GLN A 365 8.72 6.65 -27.04
C GLN A 365 9.06 5.37 -27.81
N GLU A 366 10.19 5.38 -28.53
CA GLU A 366 10.68 4.23 -29.31
C GLU A 366 11.09 3.02 -28.47
N ASP A 367 11.34 3.20 -27.18
CA ASP A 367 11.71 2.10 -26.27
C ASP A 367 10.50 1.39 -25.65
N ILE A 368 9.30 1.95 -25.76
CA ILE A 368 8.09 1.40 -25.20
C ILE A 368 7.61 0.20 -26.03
N LEU A 369 7.56 -0.98 -25.42
CA LEU A 369 7.03 -2.19 -26.02
C LEU A 369 5.51 -2.31 -25.88
N PHE A 370 5.02 -2.01 -24.68
CA PHE A 370 3.59 -2.02 -24.37
C PHE A 370 3.28 -1.15 -23.15
N THR A 371 2.00 -0.84 -23.01
CA THR A 371 1.41 -0.26 -21.78
C THR A 371 0.18 -1.07 -21.37
N ASP A 372 0.05 -1.36 -20.06
CA ASP A 372 -1.11 -2.02 -19.47
C ASP A 372 -1.69 -1.13 -18.36
N ILE A 373 -3.01 -1.11 -18.22
CA ILE A 373 -3.72 -0.31 -17.21
C ILE A 373 -4.68 -1.19 -16.45
N ARG A 374 -4.52 -1.26 -15.12
CA ARG A 374 -5.39 -2.06 -14.22
C ARG A 374 -5.92 -1.18 -13.10
N PHE A 375 -7.21 -1.33 -12.82
CA PHE A 375 -7.87 -0.60 -11.74
C PHE A 375 -7.94 -1.47 -10.48
N GLU A 376 -7.53 -0.89 -9.35
CA GLU A 376 -7.66 -1.48 -8.02
C GLU A 376 -8.65 -0.67 -7.18
N PRO A 377 -9.75 -1.29 -6.73
CA PRO A 377 -10.80 -0.57 -6.01
C PRO A 377 -10.44 -0.25 -4.56
N TYR A 378 -9.43 -0.92 -4.00
CA TYR A 378 -9.00 -0.75 -2.62
C TYR A 378 -7.48 -0.64 -2.57
N ALA A 379 -6.95 0.55 -2.26
CA ALA A 379 -5.51 0.78 -2.18
C ALA A 379 -5.06 1.23 -0.78
N ASN A 380 -5.44 2.42 -0.33
CA ASN A 380 -5.06 2.94 0.98
C ASN A 380 -6.30 3.38 1.76
N VAL A 381 -6.38 3.00 3.02
CA VAL A 381 -7.43 3.50 3.94
C VAL A 381 -7.20 4.98 4.19
N ILE A 382 -8.21 5.81 4.00
CA ILE A 382 -8.17 7.25 4.26
C ILE A 382 -8.49 7.50 5.74
N PHE A 383 -7.62 8.24 6.40
CA PHE A 383 -7.76 8.57 7.83
C PHE A 383 -8.33 9.97 8.01
N ASP A 384 -9.62 10.12 7.68
CA ASP A 384 -10.40 11.32 7.99
C ASP A 384 -10.83 11.35 9.46
N HIS A 385 -11.47 12.44 9.87
CA HIS A 385 -11.90 12.65 11.25
C HIS A 385 -12.96 11.67 11.75
N ASN A 386 -13.64 10.94 10.85
CA ASN A 386 -14.73 10.01 11.18
C ASN A 386 -14.29 8.54 11.30
N ILE A 387 -13.12 8.21 10.77
CA ILE A 387 -12.71 6.80 10.55
C ILE A 387 -12.73 5.96 11.82
N TYR A 388 -12.29 6.49 12.95
CA TYR A 388 -12.11 5.67 14.16
C TYR A 388 -13.42 5.23 14.75
N GLU A 389 -14.41 6.12 14.79
CA GLU A 389 -15.77 5.79 15.23
C GLU A 389 -16.45 4.86 14.23
N ALA A 390 -16.40 5.20 12.95
CA ALA A 390 -17.04 4.41 11.89
C ALA A 390 -16.50 2.96 11.85
N ARG A 391 -15.17 2.77 11.83
CA ARG A 391 -14.61 1.42 11.83
C ARG A 391 -14.88 0.64 13.12
N LYS A 392 -14.95 1.33 14.26
CA LYS A 392 -15.32 0.68 15.54
C LYS A 392 -16.72 0.13 15.46
N THR A 393 -17.70 0.96 15.07
CA THR A 393 -19.10 0.56 14.90
C THR A 393 -19.25 -0.65 14.00
N VAL A 394 -18.62 -0.61 12.81
CA VAL A 394 -18.72 -1.73 11.85
C VAL A 394 -18.05 -3.00 12.36
N ARG A 395 -16.89 -2.89 12.99
CA ARG A 395 -16.18 -4.06 13.50
C ARG A 395 -16.85 -4.68 14.72
N ASP A 396 -17.37 -3.86 15.62
CA ASP A 396 -18.12 -4.35 16.80
C ASP A 396 -19.39 -5.09 16.36
N TYR A 397 -20.09 -4.57 15.34
CA TYR A 397 -21.22 -5.26 14.74
C TYR A 397 -20.84 -6.62 14.14
N LEU A 398 -19.79 -6.68 13.30
CA LEU A 398 -19.32 -7.94 12.72
C LEU A 398 -18.88 -8.93 13.81
N PHE A 399 -18.19 -8.44 14.84
CA PHE A 399 -17.78 -9.26 15.97
C PHE A 399 -18.99 -9.82 16.74
N SER A 400 -20.06 -9.03 16.95
CA SER A 400 -21.29 -9.51 17.59
C SER A 400 -22.00 -10.62 16.80
N LEU A 401 -21.77 -10.68 15.48
CA LEU A 401 -22.25 -11.74 14.61
C LEU A 401 -21.31 -12.97 14.53
N GLY A 402 -20.21 -12.98 15.31
CA GLY A 402 -19.22 -14.04 15.27
C GLY A 402 -18.29 -14.00 14.03
N ILE A 403 -18.22 -12.86 13.32
CA ILE A 403 -17.32 -12.67 12.17
C ILE A 403 -16.05 -11.95 12.65
N GLU A 404 -14.94 -12.69 12.68
CA GLU A 404 -13.63 -12.13 13.02
C GLU A 404 -13.02 -11.40 11.82
N THR A 405 -12.58 -10.14 12.00
CA THR A 405 -11.99 -9.34 10.92
C THR A 405 -10.51 -9.11 11.13
N ILE A 406 -9.69 -9.42 10.11
CA ILE A 406 -8.22 -9.36 10.16
C ILE A 406 -7.62 -8.60 8.99
N GLY A 407 -6.35 -8.21 9.14
CA GLY A 407 -5.57 -7.59 8.07
C GLY A 407 -5.92 -6.14 7.79
N ARG A 408 -5.29 -5.57 6.75
CA ARG A 408 -5.36 -4.15 6.42
C ARG A 408 -6.79 -3.64 6.25
N PHE A 409 -7.60 -4.32 5.46
CA PHE A 409 -8.96 -3.91 5.13
C PHE A 409 -10.03 -4.51 6.06
N GLY A 410 -9.76 -5.65 6.70
CA GLY A 410 -10.63 -6.19 7.75
C GLY A 410 -10.52 -5.41 9.07
N LYS A 411 -9.36 -4.80 9.34
CA LYS A 411 -9.19 -3.87 10.47
C LYS A 411 -9.38 -2.41 10.07
N TRP A 412 -9.50 -2.12 8.79
CA TRP A 412 -9.56 -0.79 8.21
C TRP A 412 -8.44 0.11 8.74
N GLY A 413 -7.19 -0.36 8.57
CA GLY A 413 -5.99 0.25 9.15
C GLY A 413 -4.84 0.41 8.16
N TYR A 414 -3.88 1.26 8.50
CA TYR A 414 -2.69 1.49 7.67
C TYR A 414 -1.59 0.49 8.05
N LEU A 415 -1.75 -0.77 7.62
CA LEU A 415 -0.82 -1.85 7.91
C LEU A 415 0.10 -2.12 6.71
N TRP A 416 1.35 -2.41 6.98
CA TRP A 416 2.28 -2.96 6.00
C TRP A 416 2.05 -4.46 5.82
N SER A 417 2.73 -5.07 4.84
CA SER A 417 2.57 -6.49 4.52
C SER A 417 2.91 -7.40 5.70
N ASP A 418 4.02 -7.13 6.41
CA ASP A 418 4.43 -7.85 7.60
C ASP A 418 3.42 -7.72 8.76
N GLN A 419 2.92 -6.51 9.00
CA GLN A 419 1.88 -6.24 9.99
C GLN A 419 0.55 -6.92 9.63
N SER A 420 0.24 -6.99 8.34
CA SER A 420 -0.94 -7.67 7.82
C SER A 420 -0.82 -9.19 7.98
N LEU A 421 0.35 -9.77 7.72
CA LEU A 421 0.64 -11.18 8.00
C LEU A 421 0.52 -11.48 9.50
N MET A 422 1.15 -10.66 10.34
CA MET A 422 1.08 -10.80 11.78
C MET A 422 -0.36 -10.76 12.30
N GLY A 423 -1.23 -9.94 11.66
CA GLY A 423 -2.65 -9.91 11.99
C GLY A 423 -3.36 -11.25 11.76
N GLY A 424 -2.95 -12.02 10.76
CA GLY A 424 -3.42 -13.38 10.52
C GLY A 424 -2.80 -14.40 11.48
N LEU A 425 -1.50 -14.30 11.75
CA LEU A 425 -0.79 -15.21 12.66
C LEU A 425 -1.23 -15.09 14.13
N LYS A 426 -1.88 -13.99 14.51
CA LYS A 426 -2.41 -13.73 15.86
C LYS A 426 -3.87 -14.13 16.05
N VAL A 427 -4.48 -14.82 15.08
CA VAL A 427 -5.81 -15.37 15.24
C VAL A 427 -5.79 -16.37 16.39
N GLU A 428 -6.74 -16.24 17.34
CA GLU A 428 -6.86 -17.14 18.49
C GLU A 428 -7.37 -18.51 18.06
N MET A 429 -7.17 -19.51 18.92
CA MET A 429 -7.56 -20.91 18.70
C MET A 429 -9.05 -21.11 18.97
#